data_8b675d40c0533e0d01dc5961b5d210ce
#
_entry.id   8b675d40c0533e0d01dc5961b5d210ce
#
_cell.length_a   1.000
_cell.length_b   1.000
_cell.length_c   1.000
_cell.angle_alpha   90.00
_cell.angle_beta   90.00
_cell.angle_gamma   90.00
#
_symmetry.space_group_name_H-M   'P 1'
#
loop_
_entity.id
_entity.type
_entity.pdbx_description
1 polymer ?
#
loop_
_entity_poly.entity_id
_entity_poly.type
_entity_poly.pdbx_seq_one_letter_code
_entity_poly.pdbx_strand_id
1 'polypeptide(L)'
;LTRKYGIIHYLSMVRRMQLTAEPIVKTYGGSLLKFEADNCFAVFPDTLSAIHSAIAMQLAFRSSNLLTTEDFDISVSCGIDFGRVLIVGNEDCFGDAVNRACKLGEDVATAGEILVTKDAMQTIENKSEFKLREMNISVSGINIPAYAIDYQIN
;
A
#
# COMPACT_ATOMS: atom_id res chain seq x y z
N LEU A 1 -11.80 -15.98 2.01
CA LEU A 1 -10.67 -16.87 1.75
C LEU A 1 -10.57 -17.99 2.78
N THR A 2 -10.57 -17.62 4.06
CA THR A 2 -10.51 -18.59 5.17
C THR A 2 -11.67 -19.56 5.15
N ARG A 3 -12.85 -19.13 4.76
CA ARG A 3 -14.04 -19.95 4.68
C ARG A 3 -13.91 -21.09 3.68
N LYS A 4 -13.35 -20.80 2.51
CA LYS A 4 -13.30 -21.77 1.41
C LYS A 4 -12.17 -22.77 1.58
N TYR A 5 -11.00 -22.32 2.04
CA TYR A 5 -9.79 -23.13 2.05
C TYR A 5 -9.19 -23.36 3.42
N GLY A 6 -9.74 -22.69 4.44
CA GLY A 6 -9.27 -22.83 5.81
C GLY A 6 -8.08 -21.95 6.17
N ILE A 7 -7.67 -22.06 7.44
CA ILE A 7 -6.66 -21.18 8.03
C ILE A 7 -5.27 -21.40 7.44
N ILE A 8 -4.92 -22.62 7.05
CA ILE A 8 -3.59 -22.92 6.51
C ILE A 8 -3.40 -22.21 5.17
N HIS A 9 -4.41 -22.25 4.32
CA HIS A 9 -4.38 -21.54 3.05
C HIS A 9 -4.22 -20.04 3.25
N TYR A 10 -5.02 -19.46 4.18
CA TYR A 10 -4.94 -18.04 4.50
C TYR A 10 -3.54 -17.65 4.99
N LEU A 11 -2.97 -18.40 5.93
CA LEU A 11 -1.64 -18.11 6.45
C LEU A 11 -0.55 -18.23 5.38
N SER A 12 -0.69 -19.19 4.48
CA SER A 12 0.21 -19.32 3.33
C SER A 12 0.18 -18.08 2.44
N MET A 13 -1.01 -17.55 2.17
CA MET A 13 -1.18 -16.36 1.35
C MET A 13 -0.60 -15.12 2.03
N VAL A 14 -0.83 -14.97 3.33
CA VAL A 14 -0.26 -13.88 4.12
C VAL A 14 1.27 -13.95 4.08
N ARG A 15 1.83 -15.14 4.27
CA ARG A 15 3.30 -15.32 4.25
C ARG A 15 3.89 -14.97 2.88
N ARG A 16 3.25 -15.39 1.80
CA ARG A 16 3.68 -15.02 0.44
C ARG A 16 3.67 -13.52 0.24
N MET A 17 2.61 -12.86 0.72
CA MET A 17 2.50 -11.40 0.63
C MET A 17 3.67 -10.73 1.37
N GLN A 18 3.96 -11.18 2.59
CA GLN A 18 5.05 -10.64 3.41
C GLN A 18 6.41 -10.83 2.74
N LEU A 19 6.67 -12.03 2.22
CA LEU A 19 7.94 -12.35 1.55
C LEU A 19 8.14 -11.58 0.26
N THR A 20 7.07 -11.21 -0.42
CA THR A 20 7.15 -10.39 -1.62
C THR A 20 7.35 -8.91 -1.27
N ALA A 21 6.62 -8.41 -0.29
CA ALA A 21 6.62 -7.00 0.07
C ALA A 21 7.96 -6.55 0.68
N GLU A 22 8.54 -7.34 1.56
CA GLU A 22 9.72 -6.93 2.33
C GLU A 22 10.91 -6.50 1.47
N PRO A 23 11.38 -7.30 0.49
CA PRO A 23 12.52 -6.87 -0.33
C PRO A 23 12.19 -5.66 -1.21
N ILE A 24 10.95 -5.52 -1.64
CA ILE A 24 10.54 -4.37 -2.47
C ILE A 24 10.59 -3.09 -1.64
N VAL A 25 10.05 -3.11 -0.43
CA VAL A 25 10.11 -1.95 0.47
C VAL A 25 11.57 -1.52 0.68
N LYS A 26 12.44 -2.46 0.96
CA LYS A 26 13.87 -2.19 1.17
C LYS A 26 14.55 -1.62 -0.08
N THR A 27 14.24 -2.17 -1.24
CA THR A 27 14.82 -1.72 -2.51
C THR A 27 14.55 -0.24 -2.77
N TYR A 28 13.40 0.25 -2.37
CA TYR A 28 13.02 1.65 -2.56
C TYR A 28 13.33 2.53 -1.35
N GLY A 29 14.20 2.06 -0.45
CA GLY A 29 14.69 2.85 0.67
C GLY A 29 13.74 2.94 1.86
N GLY A 30 12.71 2.13 1.86
CA GLY A 30 11.75 2.08 2.96
C GLY A 30 12.20 1.18 4.10
N SER A 31 11.54 1.34 5.23
CA SER A 31 11.66 0.46 6.39
C SER A 31 10.32 -0.17 6.65
N LEU A 32 10.31 -1.49 6.64
CA LEU A 32 9.12 -2.26 6.98
C LEU A 32 9.07 -2.38 8.49
N LEU A 33 8.02 -1.82 9.11
CA LEU A 33 7.92 -1.74 10.55
C LEU A 33 7.24 -2.95 11.16
N LYS A 34 6.10 -3.35 10.57
CA LYS A 34 5.35 -4.49 11.10
C LYS A 34 4.39 -5.04 10.06
N PHE A 35 4.01 -6.28 10.29
CA PHE A 35 2.85 -6.89 9.67
C PHE A 35 1.78 -7.14 10.73
N GLU A 36 0.54 -6.79 10.42
CA GLU A 36 -0.62 -7.19 11.21
C GLU A 36 -1.52 -8.01 10.30
N ALA A 37 -1.50 -9.34 10.45
CA ALA A 37 -2.18 -10.26 9.55
C ALA A 37 -1.79 -9.99 8.09
N ASP A 38 -2.73 -9.58 7.26
CA ASP A 38 -2.50 -9.26 5.84
C ASP A 38 -2.18 -7.78 5.59
N ASN A 39 -1.94 -7.00 6.65
CA ASN A 39 -1.56 -5.60 6.53
C ASN A 39 -0.05 -5.42 6.71
N CYS A 40 0.52 -4.55 5.88
CA CYS A 40 1.93 -4.22 5.92
C CYS A 40 2.09 -2.71 6.18
N PHE A 41 2.89 -2.37 7.19
CA PHE A 41 3.18 -0.99 7.56
C PHE A 41 4.63 -0.66 7.26
N ALA A 42 4.84 0.31 6.40
CA ALA A 42 6.18 0.72 6.00
C ALA A 42 6.29 2.23 5.97
N VAL A 43 7.49 2.74 6.23
CA VAL A 43 7.81 4.17 6.14
C VAL A 43 8.93 4.38 5.13
N PHE A 44 8.91 5.53 4.46
CA PHE A 44 9.85 5.88 3.42
C PHE A 44 10.40 7.28 3.65
N PRO A 45 11.59 7.59 3.11
CA PRO A 45 12.14 8.93 3.28
C PRO A 45 11.35 10.02 2.56
N ASP A 46 10.60 9.66 1.52
CA ASP A 46 9.79 10.61 0.75
C ASP A 46 8.61 9.91 0.08
N THR A 47 7.66 10.72 -0.39
CA THR A 47 6.45 10.23 -1.05
C THR A 47 6.77 9.50 -2.35
N LEU A 48 7.72 10.00 -3.12
CA LEU A 48 8.06 9.40 -4.42
C LEU A 48 8.55 7.96 -4.26
N SER A 49 9.41 7.72 -3.28
CA SER A 49 9.90 6.36 -2.98
C SER A 49 8.76 5.43 -2.56
N ALA A 50 7.84 5.93 -1.75
CA ALA A 50 6.67 5.15 -1.33
C ALA A 50 5.80 4.76 -2.53
N ILE A 51 5.57 5.70 -3.45
CA ILE A 51 4.77 5.43 -4.65
C ILE A 51 5.46 4.39 -5.54
N HIS A 52 6.76 4.56 -5.79
CA HIS A 52 7.50 3.61 -6.61
C HIS A 52 7.50 2.21 -6.00
N SER A 53 7.64 2.11 -4.69
CA SER A 53 7.55 0.84 -3.98
C SER A 53 6.17 0.20 -4.15
N ALA A 54 5.11 1.00 -4.00
CA ALA A 54 3.74 0.52 -4.16
C ALA A 54 3.48 0.00 -5.58
N ILE A 55 3.94 0.72 -6.59
CA ILE A 55 3.81 0.29 -7.99
C ILE A 55 4.55 -1.02 -8.23
N ALA A 56 5.81 -1.11 -7.77
CA ALA A 56 6.61 -2.32 -7.90
C ALA A 56 5.92 -3.51 -7.23
N MET A 57 5.33 -3.28 -6.06
CA MET A 57 4.61 -4.30 -5.31
C MET A 57 3.39 -4.80 -6.08
N GLN A 58 2.59 -3.89 -6.64
CA GLN A 58 1.42 -4.25 -7.43
C GLN A 58 1.81 -5.06 -8.66
N LEU A 59 2.87 -4.66 -9.35
CA LEU A 59 3.36 -5.39 -10.53
C LEU A 59 3.89 -6.77 -10.16
N ALA A 60 4.58 -6.89 -9.01
CA ALA A 60 5.10 -8.17 -8.53
C ALA A 60 3.97 -9.16 -8.22
N PHE A 61 2.92 -8.69 -7.54
CA PHE A 61 1.77 -9.56 -7.25
C PHE A 61 1.01 -9.95 -8.52
N ARG A 62 0.86 -9.02 -9.44
CA ARG A 62 0.22 -9.32 -10.73
C ARG A 62 0.99 -10.39 -11.49
N SER A 63 2.32 -10.27 -11.54
CA SER A 63 3.18 -11.26 -12.19
C SER A 63 3.11 -12.62 -11.50
N SER A 64 3.14 -12.63 -10.18
CA SER A 64 3.01 -13.85 -9.38
C SER A 64 1.68 -14.56 -9.63
N ASN A 65 0.60 -13.78 -9.74
CA ASN A 65 -0.74 -14.32 -9.96
C ASN A 65 -0.88 -15.02 -11.32
N LEU A 66 -0.06 -14.64 -12.31
CA LEU A 66 -0.05 -15.31 -13.60
C LEU A 66 0.54 -16.72 -13.53
N LEU A 67 1.33 -17.01 -12.50
CA LEU A 67 2.03 -18.29 -12.33
C LEU A 67 1.26 -19.27 -11.44
N THR A 68 0.18 -18.84 -10.83
CA THR A 68 -0.63 -19.66 -9.92
C THR A 68 -2.07 -19.71 -10.39
N THR A 69 -2.82 -20.66 -9.82
CA THR A 69 -4.28 -20.68 -10.06
C THR A 69 -4.94 -19.51 -9.36
N GLU A 70 -6.13 -19.15 -9.80
CA GLU A 70 -6.92 -18.03 -9.27
C GLU A 70 -7.09 -18.11 -7.75
N ASP A 71 -7.19 -19.33 -7.20
CA ASP A 71 -7.33 -19.55 -5.76
C ASP A 71 -6.14 -19.04 -4.93
N PHE A 72 -4.99 -18.84 -5.57
CA PHE A 72 -3.76 -18.37 -4.93
C PHE A 72 -3.40 -16.94 -5.31
N ASP A 73 -4.29 -16.23 -5.98
CA ASP A 73 -4.07 -14.85 -6.33
C ASP A 73 -3.98 -13.96 -5.10
N ILE A 74 -3.00 -13.07 -5.09
CA ILE A 74 -2.83 -12.05 -4.05
C ILE A 74 -3.20 -10.70 -4.65
N SER A 75 -4.14 -10.03 -4.03
CA SER A 75 -4.54 -8.67 -4.38
C SER A 75 -4.33 -7.77 -3.17
N VAL A 76 -3.63 -6.67 -3.38
CA VAL A 76 -3.37 -5.71 -2.31
C VAL A 76 -3.88 -4.34 -2.70
N SER A 77 -4.14 -3.52 -1.71
CA SER A 77 -4.47 -2.11 -1.88
C SER A 77 -3.48 -1.29 -1.05
N CYS A 78 -3.13 -0.11 -1.54
CA CYS A 78 -2.13 0.73 -0.89
C CYS A 78 -2.70 2.09 -0.54
N GLY A 79 -2.39 2.58 0.66
CA GLY A 79 -2.69 3.94 1.08
C GLY A 79 -1.42 4.63 1.49
N ILE A 80 -1.18 5.83 0.98
CA ILE A 80 0.04 6.61 1.22
C ILE A 80 -0.32 8.01 1.68
N ASP A 81 0.33 8.46 2.75
CA ASP A 81 0.25 9.83 3.21
C ASP A 81 1.63 10.31 3.62
N PHE A 82 1.76 11.60 3.80
CA PHE A 82 3.01 12.25 4.22
C PHE A 82 2.73 13.12 5.44
N GLY A 83 3.59 13.02 6.45
CA GLY A 83 3.46 13.80 7.65
C GLY A 83 4.44 13.32 8.72
N ARG A 84 4.31 13.90 9.90
CA ARG A 84 5.10 13.47 11.05
C ARG A 84 4.63 12.10 11.50
N VAL A 85 5.58 11.19 11.67
CA VAL A 85 5.30 9.83 12.12
C VAL A 85 6.20 9.55 13.32
N LEU A 86 5.59 9.15 14.42
CA LEU A 86 6.32 8.67 15.57
C LEU A 86 6.60 7.18 15.38
N ILE A 87 7.89 6.85 15.34
CA ILE A 87 8.33 5.45 15.21
C ILE A 87 8.82 4.97 16.57
N VAL A 88 8.28 3.87 17.04
CA VAL A 88 8.61 3.30 18.35
C VAL A 88 9.28 1.95 18.15
N GLY A 89 10.55 1.84 18.57
CA GLY A 89 11.30 0.59 18.54
C GLY A 89 11.49 -0.02 17.16
N ASN A 90 11.39 0.77 16.09
CA ASN A 90 11.41 0.32 14.70
C ASN A 90 10.35 -0.73 14.35
N GLU A 91 9.32 -0.86 15.20
CA GLU A 91 8.29 -1.90 15.07
C GLU A 91 6.89 -1.34 14.95
N ASP A 92 6.71 -0.07 15.27
CA ASP A 92 5.39 0.55 15.25
C ASP A 92 5.46 2.01 14.85
N CYS A 93 4.34 2.56 14.40
CA CYS A 93 4.25 3.95 13.98
C CYS A 93 2.89 4.54 14.34
N PHE A 94 2.92 5.82 14.71
CA PHE A 94 1.74 6.56 15.15
C PHE A 94 1.74 7.95 14.52
N GLY A 95 0.56 8.49 14.27
CA GLY A 95 0.37 9.85 13.78
C GLY A 95 -0.81 9.94 12.83
N ASP A 96 -1.21 11.19 12.54
CA ASP A 96 -2.34 11.42 11.63
C ASP A 96 -2.10 10.89 10.23
N ALA A 97 -0.85 11.00 9.75
CA ALA A 97 -0.49 10.45 8.44
C ALA A 97 -0.67 8.93 8.40
N VAL A 98 -0.29 8.24 9.47
CA VAL A 98 -0.49 6.78 9.57
C VAL A 98 -1.99 6.46 9.52
N ASN A 99 -2.78 7.20 10.30
CA ASN A 99 -4.23 6.97 10.36
C ASN A 99 -4.89 7.21 8.99
N ARG A 100 -4.51 8.28 8.30
CA ARG A 100 -5.07 8.56 6.97
C ARG A 100 -4.65 7.53 5.94
N ALA A 101 -3.38 7.13 5.96
CA ALA A 101 -2.89 6.08 5.05
C ALA A 101 -3.64 4.77 5.27
N CYS A 102 -3.86 4.38 6.53
CA CYS A 102 -4.63 3.18 6.86
C CYS A 102 -6.08 3.28 6.36
N LYS A 103 -6.72 4.42 6.54
CA LYS A 103 -8.10 4.61 6.05
C LYS A 103 -8.18 4.49 4.54
N LEU A 104 -7.22 5.07 3.82
CA LEU A 104 -7.19 4.95 2.37
C LEU A 104 -6.97 3.52 1.92
N GLY A 105 -5.99 2.84 2.51
CA GLY A 105 -5.63 1.49 2.08
C GLY A 105 -6.63 0.42 2.48
N GLU A 106 -7.18 0.51 3.69
CA GLU A 106 -8.06 -0.53 4.23
C GLU A 106 -9.53 -0.29 3.91
N ASP A 107 -9.99 0.97 4.01
CA ASP A 107 -11.42 1.27 3.96
C ASP A 107 -11.89 1.77 2.60
N VAL A 108 -11.02 2.31 1.77
CA VAL A 108 -11.39 2.98 0.52
C VAL A 108 -10.83 2.28 -0.71
N ALA A 109 -9.53 2.01 -0.73
CA ALA A 109 -8.88 1.44 -1.91
C ALA A 109 -9.44 0.06 -2.22
N THR A 110 -9.69 -0.20 -3.50
CA THR A 110 -10.04 -1.53 -3.97
C THR A 110 -8.78 -2.29 -4.37
N ALA A 111 -8.92 -3.58 -4.64
CA ALA A 111 -7.81 -4.45 -5.02
C ALA A 111 -7.02 -3.85 -6.19
N GLY A 112 -5.72 -3.75 -6.03
CA GLY A 112 -4.82 -3.21 -7.06
C GLY A 112 -4.69 -1.70 -7.05
N GLU A 113 -5.46 -0.98 -6.24
CA GLU A 113 -5.39 0.48 -6.19
C GLU A 113 -4.26 0.98 -5.30
N ILE A 114 -3.68 2.12 -5.72
CA ILE A 114 -2.75 2.89 -4.92
C ILE A 114 -3.37 4.27 -4.73
N LEU A 115 -3.74 4.61 -3.50
CA LEU A 115 -4.30 5.91 -3.16
C LEU A 115 -3.27 6.72 -2.39
N VAL A 116 -3.09 7.98 -2.81
CA VAL A 116 -2.14 8.90 -2.19
C VAL A 116 -2.88 10.17 -1.84
N THR A 117 -2.69 10.69 -0.63
CA THR A 117 -3.33 11.94 -0.25
C THR A 117 -2.83 13.08 -1.13
N LYS A 118 -3.67 14.09 -1.29
CA LYS A 118 -3.30 15.30 -2.01
C LYS A 118 -2.10 15.98 -1.37
N ASP A 119 -2.05 16.02 -0.03
CA ASP A 119 -0.94 16.61 0.70
C ASP A 119 0.37 15.87 0.42
N ALA A 120 0.35 14.55 0.37
CA ALA A 120 1.52 13.77 0.03
C ALA A 120 1.99 14.06 -1.41
N MET A 121 1.05 14.14 -2.36
CA MET A 121 1.41 14.46 -3.74
C MET A 121 2.03 15.84 -3.90
N GLN A 122 1.66 16.80 -3.06
CA GLN A 122 2.24 18.14 -3.09
C GLN A 122 3.71 18.18 -2.71
N THR A 123 4.23 17.14 -2.06
CA THR A 123 5.66 17.05 -1.73
C THR A 123 6.52 16.63 -2.92
N ILE A 124 5.91 16.20 -4.01
CA ILE A 124 6.63 15.76 -5.21
C ILE A 124 6.76 16.91 -6.20
N GLU A 125 8.00 17.18 -6.65
CA GLU A 125 8.27 18.26 -7.59
C GLU A 125 7.72 17.98 -8.98
N ASN A 126 8.01 16.81 -9.53
CA ASN A 126 7.60 16.43 -10.88
C ASN A 126 6.42 15.46 -10.85
N LYS A 127 5.21 16.02 -10.75
CA LYS A 127 3.98 15.22 -10.71
C LYS A 127 3.59 14.65 -12.07
N SER A 128 4.15 15.15 -13.16
CA SER A 128 3.85 14.69 -14.52
C SER A 128 4.32 13.27 -14.79
N GLU A 129 5.17 12.72 -13.92
CA GLU A 129 5.59 11.32 -13.97
C GLU A 129 4.40 10.36 -13.84
N PHE A 130 3.35 10.80 -13.15
CA PHE A 130 2.22 9.94 -12.82
C PHE A 130 0.93 10.40 -13.48
N LYS A 131 0.13 9.44 -13.92
CA LYS A 131 -1.27 9.67 -14.25
C LYS A 131 -2.08 9.58 -12.97
N LEU A 132 -2.85 10.63 -12.68
CA LEU A 132 -3.61 10.73 -11.44
C LEU A 132 -5.09 10.85 -11.72
N ARG A 133 -5.90 10.19 -10.91
CA ARG A 133 -7.34 10.33 -10.90
C ARG A 133 -7.75 10.93 -9.56
N GLU A 134 -8.32 12.13 -9.60
CA GLU A 134 -8.71 12.84 -8.38
C GLU A 134 -9.90 12.15 -7.71
N MET A 135 -9.85 12.09 -6.37
CA MET A 135 -10.88 11.50 -5.56
C MET A 135 -11.17 12.38 -4.34
N ASN A 136 -12.44 12.62 -4.08
CA ASN A 136 -12.91 13.23 -2.84
C ASN A 136 -13.48 12.14 -1.95
N ILE A 137 -12.75 11.80 -0.91
CA ILE A 137 -13.08 10.67 -0.05
C ILE A 137 -13.58 11.17 1.28
N SER A 138 -14.71 10.61 1.73
CA SER A 138 -15.23 10.85 3.07
C SER A 138 -15.30 9.51 3.79
N VAL A 139 -14.52 9.37 4.86
CA VAL A 139 -14.45 8.16 5.67
C VAL A 139 -14.67 8.53 7.13
N SER A 140 -15.68 7.96 7.77
CA SER A 140 -15.98 8.21 9.17
C SER A 140 -16.12 9.71 9.50
N GLY A 141 -16.75 10.47 8.58
CA GLY A 141 -16.95 11.90 8.74
C GLY A 141 -15.71 12.76 8.47
N ILE A 142 -14.60 12.14 8.08
CA ILE A 142 -13.35 12.84 7.75
C ILE A 142 -13.24 12.92 6.24
N ASN A 143 -12.96 14.12 5.73
CA ASN A 143 -12.75 14.36 4.31
C ASN A 143 -11.27 14.25 3.99
N ILE A 144 -10.91 13.34 3.08
CA ILE A 144 -9.53 13.10 2.69
C ILE A 144 -9.40 13.27 1.18
N PRO A 145 -8.95 14.45 0.72
CA PRO A 145 -8.63 14.61 -0.71
C PRO A 145 -7.46 13.72 -1.10
N ALA A 146 -7.63 12.95 -2.15
CA ALA A 146 -6.62 11.97 -2.56
C ALA A 146 -6.62 11.78 -4.07
N TYR A 147 -5.60 11.07 -4.55
CA TYR A 147 -5.48 10.64 -5.94
C TYR A 147 -5.31 9.13 -5.98
N ALA A 148 -5.92 8.51 -6.97
CA ALA A 148 -5.58 7.15 -7.37
C ALA A 148 -4.50 7.24 -8.45
N ILE A 149 -3.44 6.44 -8.31
CA ILE A 149 -2.34 6.42 -9.27
C ILE A 149 -2.64 5.38 -10.34
N ASP A 150 -2.68 5.82 -11.59
CA ASP A 150 -2.78 4.92 -12.72
C ASP A 150 -1.37 4.50 -13.12
N TYR A 151 -1.04 3.25 -12.81
CA TYR A 151 0.27 2.67 -13.10
C TYR A 151 0.19 1.56 -14.14
N GLN A 152 -0.93 1.47 -14.85
CA GLN A 152 -1.13 0.40 -15.83
C GLN A 152 -0.17 0.56 -17.00
N ILE A 153 0.66 -0.44 -17.19
CA ILE A 153 1.56 -0.52 -18.34
C ILE A 153 0.88 -1.39 -19.38
N ASN A 154 0.71 -0.84 -20.55
CA ASN A 154 0.14 -1.58 -21.67
C ASN A 154 1.18 -2.54 -22.25
#